data_72cdd402a5aceeb5b7aa39c7f116c1b6
#
_entry.id   72cdd402a5aceeb5b7aa39c7f116c1b6
#
_cell.length_a   1.000
_cell.length_b   1.000
_cell.length_c   1.000
_cell.angle_alpha   90.00
_cell.angle_beta   90.00
_cell.angle_gamma   90.00
#
_symmetry.space_group_name_H-M   'P 1'
#
loop_
_entity.id
_entity.type
_entity.pdbx_description
1 polymer ?
#
loop_
_entity_poly.entity_id
_entity_poly.type
_entity_poly.pdbx_seq_one_letter_code
_entity_poly.pdbx_strand_id
1 'polypeptide(L)'
;MMVFDGFINWVRNFFRLRQDISLGIYGCTNVGKTTLANRIAKDWTGEEIGKASRIPHETRTVQKKEKILIQSNGKKLRINILDMPGLATKIDYRKFLKFGINKKNARIRAKEATQGIVEAIKWLNHVDTVLAVMDATKDPLTQVNITLLGNLEAKGIPVILVANKIDMKSAKPNNIKEAFPQYPFVEVSALSGRNIDQLYDAITKHARKAG
;
A
#
# COMPACT_ATOMS: atom_id res chain seq x y z
N MET A 1 -13.46 19.58 -38.77
CA MET A 1 -13.22 18.25 -38.16
C MET A 1 -12.19 18.30 -37.01
N MET A 2 -11.19 19.18 -37.00
CA MET A 2 -10.16 19.30 -35.92
C MET A 2 -10.64 19.92 -34.58
N VAL A 3 -11.70 20.71 -34.56
CA VAL A 3 -12.16 21.40 -33.34
C VAL A 3 -12.94 20.46 -32.40
N PHE A 4 -13.58 19.43 -32.94
CA PHE A 4 -14.36 18.44 -32.17
C PHE A 4 -13.45 17.48 -31.37
N ASP A 5 -12.28 17.11 -31.91
CA ASP A 5 -11.34 16.21 -31.25
C ASP A 5 -10.69 16.89 -30.02
N GLY A 6 -10.41 18.19 -30.11
CA GLY A 6 -9.90 18.99 -28.99
C GLY A 6 -10.92 19.10 -27.84
N PHE A 7 -12.19 19.31 -28.18
CA PHE A 7 -13.25 19.40 -27.19
C PHE A 7 -13.53 18.05 -26.51
N ILE A 8 -13.57 16.96 -27.29
CA ILE A 8 -13.74 15.60 -26.75
C ILE A 8 -12.55 15.22 -25.83
N ASN A 9 -11.33 15.55 -26.24
CA ASN A 9 -10.16 15.32 -25.39
C ASN A 9 -10.13 16.21 -24.13
N TRP A 10 -10.60 17.45 -24.23
CA TRP A 10 -10.77 18.33 -23.08
C TRP A 10 -11.84 17.81 -22.11
N VAL A 11 -13.02 17.39 -22.63
CA VAL A 11 -14.10 16.75 -21.85
C VAL A 11 -13.61 15.45 -21.22
N ARG A 12 -12.92 14.59 -21.98
CA ARG A 12 -12.33 13.36 -21.48
C ARG A 12 -11.31 13.62 -20.36
N ASN A 13 -10.44 14.62 -20.53
CA ASN A 13 -9.48 15.01 -19.51
C ASN A 13 -10.17 15.63 -18.28
N PHE A 14 -11.23 16.45 -18.49
CA PHE A 14 -12.00 17.05 -17.40
C PHE A 14 -12.77 15.99 -16.58
N PHE A 15 -13.31 14.97 -17.21
CA PHE A 15 -13.94 13.84 -16.52
C PHE A 15 -12.92 12.85 -15.94
N ARG A 16 -11.76 12.65 -16.57
CA ARG A 16 -10.64 11.86 -16.02
C ARG A 16 -10.06 12.45 -14.73
N LEU A 17 -10.04 13.77 -14.60
CA LEU A 17 -9.61 14.47 -13.39
C LEU A 17 -10.62 14.38 -12.23
N ARG A 18 -11.83 13.84 -12.45
CA ARG A 18 -12.87 13.71 -11.44
C ARG A 18 -13.04 12.32 -10.84
N GLN A 19 -12.32 11.31 -11.32
CA GLN A 19 -12.42 9.97 -10.74
C GLN A 19 -11.34 9.78 -9.68
N ASP A 20 -11.79 9.59 -8.44
CA ASP A 20 -10.91 9.22 -7.33
C ASP A 20 -10.29 7.86 -7.60
N ILE A 21 -8.99 7.73 -7.41
CA ILE A 21 -8.26 6.47 -7.53
C ILE A 21 -8.22 5.80 -6.16
N SER A 22 -8.69 4.56 -6.09
CA SER A 22 -8.60 3.74 -4.88
C SER A 22 -7.20 3.12 -4.79
N LEU A 23 -6.36 3.66 -3.90
CA LEU A 23 -4.98 3.24 -3.69
C LEU A 23 -4.90 2.25 -2.52
N GLY A 24 -4.73 0.97 -2.80
CA GLY A 24 -4.58 -0.07 -1.78
C GLY A 24 -3.14 -0.19 -1.30
N ILE A 25 -2.91 -0.25 0.01
CA ILE A 25 -1.58 -0.46 0.60
C ILE A 25 -1.49 -1.89 1.10
N TYR A 26 -0.77 -2.74 0.38
CA TYR A 26 -0.64 -4.18 0.63
C TYR A 26 0.78 -4.57 1.01
N GLY A 27 0.94 -5.72 1.64
CA GLY A 27 2.23 -6.31 2.01
C GLY A 27 2.13 -7.14 3.29
N CYS A 28 3.23 -7.77 3.66
CA CYS A 28 3.34 -8.59 4.87
C CYS A 28 3.03 -7.79 6.16
N THR A 29 2.86 -8.51 7.26
CA THR A 29 2.75 -7.88 8.58
C THR A 29 4.04 -7.14 8.94
N ASN A 30 3.90 -6.01 9.63
CA ASN A 30 5.02 -5.20 10.16
C ASN A 30 5.98 -4.62 9.11
N VAL A 31 5.59 -4.57 7.83
CA VAL A 31 6.38 -3.85 6.80
C VAL A 31 6.20 -2.34 6.84
N GLY A 32 5.23 -1.83 7.64
CA GLY A 32 4.98 -0.40 7.84
C GLY A 32 3.86 0.19 6.98
N LYS A 33 2.87 -0.62 6.55
CA LYS A 33 1.71 -0.16 5.76
C LYS A 33 0.94 0.97 6.42
N THR A 34 0.48 0.76 7.67
CA THR A 34 -0.27 1.77 8.44
C THR A 34 0.58 3.02 8.70
N THR A 35 1.89 2.86 8.95
CA THR A 35 2.80 4.00 9.09
C THR A 35 2.87 4.82 7.80
N LEU A 36 2.95 4.14 6.65
CA LEU A 36 2.96 4.77 5.33
C LEU A 36 1.61 5.44 5.02
N ALA A 37 0.50 4.75 5.28
CA ALA A 37 -0.85 5.30 5.12
C ALA A 37 -1.06 6.56 5.95
N ASN A 38 -0.64 6.53 7.22
CA ASN A 38 -0.70 7.68 8.12
C ASN A 38 0.19 8.83 7.65
N ARG A 39 1.41 8.53 7.16
CA ARG A 39 2.29 9.55 6.58
C ARG A 39 1.61 10.26 5.42
N ILE A 40 1.11 9.51 4.43
CA ILE A 40 0.44 10.08 3.26
C ILE A 40 -0.79 10.89 3.69
N ALA A 41 -1.63 10.37 4.58
CA ALA A 41 -2.82 11.08 5.03
C ALA A 41 -2.46 12.37 5.78
N LYS A 42 -1.52 12.30 6.72
CA LYS A 42 -1.10 13.44 7.54
C LYS A 42 -0.49 14.56 6.70
N ASP A 43 0.37 14.21 5.73
CA ASP A 43 1.03 15.21 4.87
C ASP A 43 0.01 16.00 4.01
N TRP A 44 -1.14 15.42 3.68
CA TRP A 44 -2.15 16.02 2.79
C TRP A 44 -3.45 16.40 3.46
N THR A 45 -3.76 15.90 4.66
CA THR A 45 -5.01 16.21 5.39
C THR A 45 -4.78 16.69 6.82
N GLY A 46 -3.55 16.57 7.34
CA GLY A 46 -3.23 16.83 8.74
C GLY A 46 -3.63 15.73 9.73
N GLU A 47 -4.33 14.67 9.28
CA GLU A 47 -4.90 13.62 10.13
C GLU A 47 -4.35 12.23 9.79
N GLU A 48 -4.30 11.34 10.77
CA GLU A 48 -3.92 9.94 10.60
C GLU A 48 -5.14 9.06 10.30
N ILE A 49 -4.91 7.91 9.62
CA ILE A 49 -5.96 6.95 9.26
C ILE A 49 -6.16 5.92 10.37
N GLY A 50 -5.07 5.41 10.93
CA GLY A 50 -5.12 4.28 11.84
C GLY A 50 -3.98 4.26 12.85
N LYS A 51 -4.03 3.30 13.78
CA LYS A 51 -3.01 3.13 14.81
C LYS A 51 -1.89 2.22 14.32
N ALA A 52 -0.69 2.78 14.16
CA ALA A 52 0.51 2.00 13.88
C ALA A 52 0.98 1.28 15.15
N SER A 53 1.36 0.00 15.05
CA SER A 53 1.79 -0.83 16.17
C SER A 53 2.92 -1.79 15.77
N ARG A 54 3.73 -2.20 16.74
CA ARG A 54 4.73 -3.27 16.58
C ARG A 54 4.12 -4.68 16.73
N ILE A 55 2.90 -4.78 17.27
CA ILE A 55 2.20 -6.05 17.40
C ILE A 55 1.77 -6.52 16.00
N PRO A 56 2.12 -7.75 15.59
CA PRO A 56 1.71 -8.28 14.30
C PRO A 56 0.18 -8.30 14.16
N HIS A 57 -0.33 -8.03 12.95
CA HIS A 57 -1.78 -8.02 12.66
C HIS A 57 -2.60 -7.07 13.56
N GLU A 58 -2.07 -5.89 13.86
CA GLU A 58 -2.83 -4.87 14.58
C GLU A 58 -3.98 -4.32 13.72
N THR A 59 -3.72 -4.01 12.46
CA THR A 59 -4.76 -3.69 11.47
C THR A 59 -5.48 -4.98 11.07
N ARG A 60 -6.75 -5.13 11.49
CA ARG A 60 -7.55 -6.34 11.29
C ARG A 60 -8.69 -6.14 10.31
N THR A 61 -9.10 -4.91 10.11
CA THR A 61 -10.10 -4.46 9.14
C THR A 61 -9.48 -3.43 8.21
N VAL A 62 -10.04 -3.29 7.01
CA VAL A 62 -9.60 -2.26 6.07
C VAL A 62 -9.92 -0.88 6.64
N GLN A 63 -8.92 0.01 6.64
CA GLN A 63 -9.10 1.40 7.06
C GLN A 63 -9.03 2.30 5.84
N LYS A 64 -9.95 3.26 5.74
CA LYS A 64 -10.13 4.10 4.56
C LYS A 64 -10.04 5.57 4.90
N LYS A 65 -9.30 6.33 4.09
CA LYS A 65 -9.34 7.79 4.04
C LYS A 65 -9.63 8.22 2.60
N GLU A 66 -10.68 9.00 2.43
CA GLU A 66 -11.17 9.38 1.11
C GLU A 66 -10.75 10.80 0.72
N LYS A 67 -10.81 11.06 -0.60
CA LYS A 67 -10.69 12.38 -1.21
C LYS A 67 -9.41 13.14 -0.88
N ILE A 68 -8.30 12.42 -0.72
CA ILE A 68 -6.99 13.02 -0.53
C ILE A 68 -6.50 13.57 -1.88
N LEU A 69 -6.17 14.84 -1.94
CA LEU A 69 -5.62 15.48 -3.12
C LEU A 69 -4.10 15.52 -3.02
N ILE A 70 -3.42 14.63 -3.72
CA ILE A 70 -1.95 14.64 -3.84
C ILE A 70 -1.55 15.54 -5.00
N GLN A 71 -0.51 16.37 -4.78
CA GLN A 71 0.10 17.17 -5.83
C GLN A 71 1.61 16.92 -5.86
N SER A 72 2.15 16.57 -7.04
CA SER A 72 3.59 16.44 -7.24
C SER A 72 3.94 16.73 -8.70
N ASN A 73 5.07 17.42 -8.93
CA ASN A 73 5.57 17.77 -10.26
C ASN A 73 4.50 18.41 -11.19
N GLY A 74 3.68 19.33 -10.65
CA GLY A 74 2.60 20.00 -11.37
C GLY A 74 1.37 19.13 -11.67
N LYS A 75 1.37 17.85 -11.31
CA LYS A 75 0.24 16.93 -11.44
C LYS A 75 -0.56 16.89 -10.16
N LYS A 76 -1.89 16.85 -10.30
CA LYS A 76 -2.84 16.67 -9.19
C LYS A 76 -3.58 15.37 -9.37
N LEU A 77 -3.69 14.57 -8.30
CA LEU A 77 -4.38 13.30 -8.29
C LEU A 77 -5.24 13.19 -7.03
N ARG A 78 -6.51 12.88 -7.17
CA ARG A 78 -7.38 12.58 -6.05
C ARG A 78 -7.38 11.08 -5.80
N ILE A 79 -7.08 10.70 -4.56
CA ILE A 79 -7.00 9.31 -4.16
C ILE A 79 -7.85 9.01 -2.93
N ASN A 80 -8.29 7.76 -2.84
CA ASN A 80 -8.78 7.15 -1.61
C ASN A 80 -7.73 6.15 -1.15
N ILE A 81 -7.21 6.31 0.07
CA ILE A 81 -6.23 5.39 0.64
C ILE A 81 -6.96 4.28 1.39
N LEU A 82 -6.56 3.04 1.14
CA LEU A 82 -7.06 1.84 1.78
C LEU A 82 -5.87 1.13 2.46
N ASP A 83 -5.77 1.25 3.81
CA ASP A 83 -4.77 0.51 4.60
C ASP A 83 -5.29 -0.90 4.87
N MET A 84 -4.61 -1.89 4.30
CA MET A 84 -5.02 -3.29 4.33
C MET A 84 -4.43 -4.06 5.51
N PRO A 85 -5.17 -5.02 6.08
CA PRO A 85 -4.62 -6.00 6.99
C PRO A 85 -3.37 -6.66 6.45
N GLY A 86 -2.40 -6.95 7.33
CA GLY A 86 -1.13 -7.55 6.93
C GLY A 86 -1.28 -8.99 6.44
N LEU A 87 -0.74 -9.28 5.26
CA LEU A 87 -0.74 -10.61 4.68
C LEU A 87 0.27 -11.53 5.38
N ALA A 88 -0.08 -12.81 5.52
CA ALA A 88 0.79 -13.88 6.02
C ALA A 88 0.32 -15.23 5.46
N THR A 89 1.25 -16.17 5.26
CA THR A 89 0.92 -17.55 4.84
C THR A 89 0.35 -18.36 5.99
N LYS A 90 0.77 -18.08 7.21
CA LYS A 90 0.33 -18.77 8.44
C LYS A 90 0.31 -17.83 9.63
N ILE A 91 -0.78 -17.85 10.37
CA ILE A 91 -0.92 -17.09 11.61
C ILE A 91 -0.79 -18.06 12.78
N ASP A 92 0.26 -17.84 13.60
CA ASP A 92 0.51 -18.61 14.80
C ASP A 92 0.21 -17.75 16.03
N TYR A 93 -0.81 -18.13 16.81
CA TYR A 93 -1.22 -17.40 18.02
C TYR A 93 -0.07 -17.27 19.04
N ARG A 94 0.89 -18.19 19.06
CA ARG A 94 2.05 -18.15 19.96
C ARG A 94 2.94 -16.93 19.74
N LYS A 95 2.93 -16.34 18.54
CA LYS A 95 3.64 -15.09 18.26
C LYS A 95 3.10 -13.92 19.08
N PHE A 96 1.80 -13.92 19.39
CA PHE A 96 1.17 -12.88 20.20
C PHE A 96 1.52 -12.99 21.68
N LEU A 97 1.81 -14.20 22.18
CA LEU A 97 2.25 -14.42 23.57
C LEU A 97 3.55 -13.67 23.89
N LYS A 98 4.46 -13.53 22.91
CA LYS A 98 5.72 -12.78 23.02
C LYS A 98 5.52 -11.27 23.29
N PHE A 99 4.33 -10.76 23.06
CA PHE A 99 3.93 -9.37 23.34
C PHE A 99 3.11 -9.22 24.61
N GLY A 100 3.15 -10.22 25.53
CA GLY A 100 2.43 -10.19 26.80
C GLY A 100 0.91 -10.45 26.71
N ILE A 101 0.43 -10.91 25.55
CA ILE A 101 -1.00 -11.20 25.34
C ILE A 101 -1.30 -12.60 25.88
N ASN A 102 -2.32 -12.73 26.76
CA ASN A 102 -2.69 -14.02 27.30
C ASN A 102 -3.21 -14.99 26.23
N LYS A 103 -3.18 -16.31 26.49
CA LYS A 103 -3.47 -17.38 25.54
C LYS A 103 -4.86 -17.27 24.91
N LYS A 104 -5.90 -16.88 25.68
CA LYS A 104 -7.27 -16.70 25.19
C LYS A 104 -7.33 -15.57 24.15
N ASN A 105 -6.81 -14.41 24.51
CA ASN A 105 -6.78 -13.24 23.62
C ASN A 105 -5.87 -13.45 22.40
N ALA A 106 -4.74 -14.18 22.56
CA ALA A 106 -3.85 -14.52 21.45
C ALA A 106 -4.57 -15.39 20.39
N ARG A 107 -5.41 -16.33 20.80
CA ARG A 107 -6.22 -17.16 19.86
C ARG A 107 -7.28 -16.33 19.16
N ILE A 108 -7.97 -15.43 19.88
CA ILE A 108 -8.95 -14.51 19.28
C ILE A 108 -8.27 -13.63 18.24
N ARG A 109 -7.13 -13.02 18.57
CA ARG A 109 -6.34 -12.19 17.64
C ARG A 109 -5.89 -12.96 16.40
N ALA A 110 -5.50 -14.23 16.55
CA ALA A 110 -5.13 -15.07 15.40
C ALA A 110 -6.32 -15.34 14.47
N LYS A 111 -7.52 -15.57 15.00
CA LYS A 111 -8.74 -15.72 14.21
C LYS A 111 -9.09 -14.43 13.46
N GLU A 112 -9.08 -13.29 14.13
CA GLU A 112 -9.35 -11.97 13.54
C GLU A 112 -8.32 -11.64 12.45
N ALA A 113 -7.04 -11.95 12.67
CA ALA A 113 -5.98 -11.75 11.68
C ALA A 113 -6.21 -12.62 10.43
N THR A 114 -6.69 -13.87 10.59
CA THR A 114 -7.06 -14.71 9.45
C THR A 114 -8.22 -14.12 8.66
N GLN A 115 -9.25 -13.63 9.35
CA GLN A 115 -10.38 -12.94 8.71
C GLN A 115 -9.92 -11.68 7.95
N GLY A 116 -9.00 -10.91 8.55
CA GLY A 116 -8.42 -9.73 7.92
C GLY A 116 -7.67 -10.05 6.62
N ILE A 117 -6.96 -11.19 6.52
CA ILE A 117 -6.31 -11.63 5.28
C ILE A 117 -7.36 -11.90 4.20
N VAL A 118 -8.43 -12.63 4.53
CA VAL A 118 -9.51 -12.92 3.58
C VAL A 118 -10.16 -11.63 3.10
N GLU A 119 -10.38 -10.68 4.00
CA GLU A 119 -10.92 -9.37 3.67
C GLU A 119 -9.97 -8.60 2.73
N ALA A 120 -8.68 -8.53 3.04
CA ALA A 120 -7.69 -7.87 2.19
C ALA A 120 -7.68 -8.43 0.75
N ILE A 121 -7.82 -9.75 0.59
CA ILE A 121 -7.90 -10.40 -0.73
C ILE A 121 -9.19 -10.00 -1.46
N LYS A 122 -10.33 -9.96 -0.76
CA LYS A 122 -11.61 -9.51 -1.37
C LYS A 122 -11.55 -8.06 -1.85
N TRP A 123 -10.86 -7.20 -1.11
CA TRP A 123 -10.70 -5.79 -1.46
C TRP A 123 -9.86 -5.55 -2.72
N LEU A 124 -9.11 -6.54 -3.22
CA LEU A 124 -8.42 -6.43 -4.51
C LEU A 124 -9.35 -6.07 -5.68
N ASN A 125 -10.63 -6.42 -5.59
CA ASN A 125 -11.62 -6.05 -6.60
C ASN A 125 -12.12 -4.59 -6.50
N HIS A 126 -11.68 -3.84 -5.47
CA HIS A 126 -12.13 -2.49 -5.18
C HIS A 126 -10.97 -1.48 -5.18
N VAL A 127 -9.78 -1.91 -5.57
CA VAL A 127 -8.60 -1.04 -5.69
C VAL A 127 -8.23 -0.85 -7.15
N ASP A 128 -7.81 0.36 -7.46
CA ASP A 128 -7.40 0.74 -8.82
C ASP A 128 -5.90 0.62 -9.02
N THR A 129 -5.13 0.85 -7.97
CA THR A 129 -3.66 0.76 -7.96
C THR A 129 -3.21 0.27 -6.58
N VAL A 130 -2.13 -0.49 -6.54
CA VAL A 130 -1.57 -1.03 -5.29
C VAL A 130 -0.17 -0.50 -5.02
N LEU A 131 0.06 -0.01 -3.80
CA LEU A 131 1.38 0.13 -3.21
C LEU A 131 1.73 -1.20 -2.54
N ALA A 132 2.61 -1.98 -3.15
CA ALA A 132 3.12 -3.22 -2.59
C ALA A 132 4.32 -2.92 -1.70
N VAL A 133 4.08 -2.83 -0.38
CA VAL A 133 5.08 -2.42 0.61
C VAL A 133 5.87 -3.62 1.09
N MET A 134 7.19 -3.55 0.95
CA MET A 134 8.14 -4.57 1.39
C MET A 134 9.13 -3.97 2.40
N ASP A 135 9.59 -4.78 3.34
CA ASP A 135 10.59 -4.42 4.33
C ASP A 135 11.98 -4.58 3.72
N ALA A 136 12.70 -3.47 3.49
CA ALA A 136 14.02 -3.46 2.87
C ALA A 136 15.11 -4.21 3.69
N THR A 137 14.82 -4.60 4.93
CA THR A 137 15.73 -5.40 5.77
C THR A 137 15.54 -6.91 5.62
N LYS A 138 14.61 -7.36 4.75
CA LYS A 138 14.22 -8.76 4.59
C LYS A 138 14.39 -9.23 3.16
N ASP A 139 14.41 -10.56 2.99
CA ASP A 139 14.36 -11.19 1.68
C ASP A 139 13.02 -10.82 0.99
N PRO A 140 13.05 -10.26 -0.22
CA PRO A 140 11.84 -9.95 -0.99
C PRO A 140 11.16 -11.20 -1.57
N LEU A 141 11.89 -12.29 -1.82
CA LEU A 141 11.39 -13.50 -2.47
C LEU A 141 10.61 -14.41 -1.50
N THR A 142 9.71 -13.82 -0.72
CA THR A 142 8.83 -14.59 0.16
C THR A 142 7.59 -15.07 -0.60
N GLN A 143 7.04 -16.22 -0.18
CA GLN A 143 5.80 -16.76 -0.75
C GLN A 143 4.67 -15.72 -0.75
N VAL A 144 4.55 -14.90 0.29
CA VAL A 144 3.52 -13.85 0.39
C VAL A 144 3.68 -12.79 -0.70
N ASN A 145 4.91 -12.31 -0.90
CA ASN A 145 5.18 -11.27 -1.90
C ASN A 145 4.95 -11.80 -3.32
N ILE A 146 5.45 -13.01 -3.62
CA ILE A 146 5.27 -13.65 -4.92
C ILE A 146 3.79 -13.89 -5.22
N THR A 147 3.04 -14.44 -4.25
CA THR A 147 1.61 -14.67 -4.41
C THR A 147 0.82 -13.38 -4.56
N LEU A 148 1.15 -12.33 -3.79
CA LEU A 148 0.50 -11.03 -3.91
C LEU A 148 0.71 -10.43 -5.31
N LEU A 149 1.97 -10.34 -5.75
CA LEU A 149 2.31 -9.74 -7.05
C LEU A 149 1.71 -10.54 -8.22
N GLY A 150 1.76 -11.88 -8.17
CA GLY A 150 1.14 -12.72 -9.18
C GLY A 150 -0.38 -12.54 -9.28
N ASN A 151 -1.08 -12.39 -8.14
CA ASN A 151 -2.51 -12.10 -8.14
C ASN A 151 -2.84 -10.71 -8.71
N LEU A 152 -2.02 -9.70 -8.40
CA LEU A 152 -2.19 -8.34 -8.92
C LEU A 152 -1.98 -8.30 -10.43
N GLU A 153 -0.97 -9.00 -10.92
CA GLU A 153 -0.66 -9.13 -12.35
C GLU A 153 -1.79 -9.85 -13.09
N ALA A 154 -2.25 -10.99 -12.57
CA ALA A 154 -3.37 -11.76 -13.14
C ALA A 154 -4.68 -10.95 -13.22
N LYS A 155 -4.86 -9.97 -12.34
CA LYS A 155 -6.03 -9.06 -12.33
C LYS A 155 -5.80 -7.76 -13.11
N GLY A 156 -4.63 -7.55 -13.70
CA GLY A 156 -4.28 -6.31 -14.39
C GLY A 156 -4.24 -5.07 -13.48
N ILE A 157 -4.06 -5.25 -12.17
CA ILE A 157 -4.01 -4.15 -11.21
C ILE A 157 -2.61 -3.52 -11.22
N PRO A 158 -2.47 -2.22 -11.55
CA PRO A 158 -1.20 -1.52 -11.51
C PRO A 158 -0.54 -1.57 -10.12
N VAL A 159 0.77 -1.84 -10.11
CA VAL A 159 1.57 -1.97 -8.88
C VAL A 159 2.69 -0.95 -8.85
N ILE A 160 2.92 -0.35 -7.69
CA ILE A 160 4.13 0.41 -7.36
C ILE A 160 4.80 -0.30 -6.19
N LEU A 161 6.02 -0.77 -6.37
CA LEU A 161 6.81 -1.38 -5.30
C LEU A 161 7.37 -0.31 -4.38
N VAL A 162 7.18 -0.50 -3.07
CA VAL A 162 7.69 0.39 -2.05
C VAL A 162 8.62 -0.37 -1.11
N ALA A 163 9.93 -0.14 -1.23
CA ALA A 163 10.92 -0.63 -0.28
C ALA A 163 10.94 0.29 0.93
N ASN A 164 10.31 -0.12 2.02
CA ASN A 164 10.21 0.66 3.25
C ASN A 164 11.31 0.31 4.26
N LYS A 165 11.53 1.19 5.23
CA LYS A 165 12.51 1.09 6.33
C LYS A 165 13.97 1.28 5.89
N ILE A 166 14.19 2.14 4.89
CA ILE A 166 15.55 2.46 4.43
C ILE A 166 16.38 3.26 5.45
N ASP A 167 15.77 3.69 6.56
CA ASP A 167 16.43 4.26 7.73
C ASP A 167 17.21 3.23 8.55
N MET A 168 16.93 1.94 8.37
CA MET A 168 17.59 0.87 9.09
C MET A 168 18.94 0.51 8.45
N LYS A 169 20.00 0.32 9.29
CA LYS A 169 21.35 -0.03 8.82
C LYS A 169 21.43 -1.32 7.98
N SER A 170 20.52 -2.26 8.23
CA SER A 170 20.42 -3.53 7.49
C SER A 170 19.60 -3.45 6.20
N ALA A 171 19.08 -2.28 5.83
CA ALA A 171 18.26 -2.11 4.64
C ALA A 171 19.08 -2.35 3.36
N LYS A 172 18.49 -3.15 2.46
CA LYS A 172 19.03 -3.47 1.13
C LYS A 172 17.93 -3.31 0.08
N PRO A 173 17.49 -2.06 -0.21
CA PRO A 173 16.35 -1.82 -1.11
C PRO A 173 16.60 -2.34 -2.52
N ASN A 174 17.84 -2.36 -3.00
CA ASN A 174 18.22 -2.90 -4.31
C ASN A 174 17.82 -4.37 -4.49
N ASN A 175 17.84 -5.18 -3.43
CA ASN A 175 17.40 -6.58 -3.53
C ASN A 175 15.94 -6.69 -3.96
N ILE A 176 15.08 -5.74 -3.56
CA ILE A 176 13.67 -5.71 -3.95
C ILE A 176 13.55 -5.30 -5.42
N LYS A 177 14.31 -4.30 -5.85
CA LYS A 177 14.33 -3.83 -7.23
C LYS A 177 14.82 -4.91 -8.20
N GLU A 178 15.86 -5.63 -7.81
CA GLU A 178 16.43 -6.74 -8.61
C GLU A 178 15.51 -7.95 -8.66
N ALA A 179 14.80 -8.26 -7.56
CA ALA A 179 13.85 -9.37 -7.51
C ALA A 179 12.59 -9.14 -8.39
N PHE A 180 12.20 -7.88 -8.60
CA PHE A 180 10.97 -7.52 -9.32
C PHE A 180 11.17 -6.31 -10.25
N PRO A 181 12.07 -6.40 -11.25
CA PRO A 181 12.50 -5.27 -12.07
C PRO A 181 11.40 -4.70 -12.99
N GLN A 182 10.32 -5.46 -13.21
CA GLN A 182 9.20 -5.09 -14.09
C GLN A 182 8.28 -4.02 -13.50
N TYR A 183 8.34 -3.76 -12.18
CA TYR A 183 7.46 -2.80 -11.53
C TYR A 183 8.13 -1.44 -11.29
N PRO A 184 7.37 -0.32 -11.35
CA PRO A 184 7.81 0.95 -10.78
C PRO A 184 8.25 0.77 -9.31
N PHE A 185 9.40 1.35 -8.96
CA PHE A 185 10.03 1.11 -7.67
C PHE A 185 10.35 2.42 -6.96
N VAL A 186 10.11 2.49 -5.65
CA VAL A 186 10.50 3.60 -4.77
C VAL A 186 11.02 3.05 -3.45
N GLU A 187 12.10 3.64 -2.95
CA GLU A 187 12.64 3.35 -1.62
C GLU A 187 12.33 4.47 -0.64
N VAL A 188 11.75 4.15 0.52
CA VAL A 188 11.30 5.14 1.49
C VAL A 188 11.56 4.74 2.94
N SER A 189 11.55 5.72 3.83
CA SER A 189 11.25 5.47 5.24
C SER A 189 9.94 6.17 5.61
N ALA A 190 8.89 5.41 5.78
CA ALA A 190 7.61 5.92 6.23
C ALA A 190 7.70 6.55 7.64
N LEU A 191 8.63 6.07 8.47
CA LEU A 191 8.85 6.57 9.82
C LEU A 191 9.54 7.94 9.83
N SER A 192 10.68 8.07 9.14
CA SER A 192 11.46 9.31 9.11
C SER A 192 10.99 10.33 8.07
N GLY A 193 10.20 9.90 7.08
CA GLY A 193 9.78 10.72 5.94
C GLY A 193 10.79 10.75 4.78
N ARG A 194 11.90 10.00 4.87
CA ARG A 194 12.92 9.99 3.81
C ARG A 194 12.33 9.48 2.50
N ASN A 195 12.58 10.20 1.39
CA ASN A 195 12.15 9.90 0.03
C ASN A 195 10.61 9.82 -0.18
N ILE A 196 9.80 10.39 0.72
CA ILE A 196 8.34 10.40 0.57
C ILE A 196 7.91 11.23 -0.64
N ASP A 197 8.64 12.29 -1.00
CA ASP A 197 8.37 13.07 -2.21
C ASP A 197 8.49 12.21 -3.47
N GLN A 198 9.48 11.31 -3.53
CA GLN A 198 9.62 10.36 -4.64
C GLN A 198 8.44 9.37 -4.72
N LEU A 199 7.84 9.01 -3.58
CA LEU A 199 6.62 8.21 -3.56
C LEU A 199 5.44 8.99 -4.15
N TYR A 200 5.29 10.28 -3.83
CA TYR A 200 4.23 11.11 -4.42
C TYR A 200 4.41 11.26 -5.93
N ASP A 201 5.64 11.43 -6.40
CA ASP A 201 5.98 11.44 -7.82
C ASP A 201 5.58 10.12 -8.49
N ALA A 202 5.94 8.98 -7.89
CA ALA A 202 5.59 7.67 -8.42
C ALA A 202 4.05 7.46 -8.44
N ILE A 203 3.33 7.85 -7.40
CA ILE A 203 1.87 7.77 -7.36
C ILE A 203 1.26 8.62 -8.47
N THR A 204 1.65 9.89 -8.60
CA THR A 204 1.09 10.79 -9.62
C THR A 204 1.43 10.38 -11.05
N LYS A 205 2.53 9.64 -11.24
CA LYS A 205 2.98 9.14 -12.54
C LYS A 205 2.35 7.82 -12.93
N HIS A 206 2.18 6.89 -12.00
CA HIS A 206 1.85 5.48 -12.28
C HIS A 206 0.47 5.05 -11.78
N ALA A 207 -0.13 5.73 -10.78
CA ALA A 207 -1.46 5.38 -10.31
C ALA A 207 -2.51 5.67 -11.39
N ARG A 208 -3.36 4.65 -11.66
CA ARG A 208 -4.43 4.70 -12.65
C ARG A 208 -5.55 3.74 -12.28
N LYS A 209 -6.70 3.87 -12.90
CA LYS A 209 -7.79 2.91 -12.77
C LYS A 209 -7.31 1.53 -13.24
N ALA A 210 -7.76 0.48 -12.55
CA ALA A 210 -7.62 -0.89 -13.03
C ALA A 210 -8.41 -1.03 -14.34
N GLY A 211 -7.83 -1.73 -15.30
CA GLY A 211 -8.43 -1.97 -16.62
C GLY A 211 -9.59 -2.96 -16.58
#